data_7fd0fe2a05400133bdc14e9655360cdd
#
_entry.id   7fd0fe2a05400133bdc14e9655360cdd
#
_cell.length_a   1.000
_cell.length_b   1.000
_cell.length_c   1.000
_cell.angle_alpha   90.00
_cell.angle_beta   90.00
_cell.angle_gamma   90.00
#
_symmetry.space_group_name_H-M   'P 1'
#
loop_
_entity.id
_entity.type
_entity.pdbx_description
1 polymer ?
#
loop_
_entity_poly.entity_id
_entity_poly.type
_entity_poly.pdbx_seq_one_letter_code
_entity_poly.pdbx_strand_id
1 'polypeptide(L)'
;MGFVMLGIASLTPIGINAAMIGMVAHGVITGLLFFLSGSMAHTYHTRDMGRLGGNMKLLPKTGALLGFTAMASLGLPGLAGFWGEFMALLGAYNPLDGLNITVFRTSMVAGAIGTVLTAGYLLWMLQRVNLGEPSDEWLDKDLHDADVYELSAWIPLVVLTAVSYTHLRAHETWS
;
A
#
# COMPACT_ATOMS: atom_id res chain seq x y z
N MET A 1 3.08 -5.31 7.86
CA MET A 1 3.41 -5.52 9.31
C MET A 1 4.76 -6.19 9.55
N GLY A 2 5.25 -7.12 8.69
CA GLY A 2 6.59 -7.73 8.83
C GLY A 2 7.74 -6.73 8.92
N PHE A 3 7.73 -5.69 8.08
CA PHE A 3 8.72 -4.60 8.14
C PHE A 3 8.69 -3.81 9.45
N VAL A 4 7.49 -3.60 10.01
CA VAL A 4 7.34 -2.96 11.33
C VAL A 4 8.03 -3.78 12.41
N MET A 5 7.78 -5.10 12.42
CA MET A 5 8.43 -6.01 13.37
C MET A 5 9.94 -6.06 13.19
N LEU A 6 10.40 -6.09 11.94
CA LEU A 6 11.83 -6.10 11.62
C LEU A 6 12.52 -4.80 12.10
N GLY A 7 11.86 -3.65 11.89
CA GLY A 7 12.33 -2.35 12.37
C GLY A 7 12.44 -2.30 13.90
N ILE A 8 11.39 -2.72 14.61
CA ILE A 8 11.41 -2.77 16.10
C ILE A 8 12.51 -3.71 16.60
N ALA A 9 12.59 -4.91 16.00
CA ALA A 9 13.54 -5.93 16.43
C ALA A 9 15.02 -5.50 16.27
N SER A 10 15.32 -4.60 15.30
CA SER A 10 16.67 -4.10 15.09
C SER A 10 17.22 -3.26 16.25
N LEU A 11 16.34 -2.74 17.12
CA LEU A 11 16.62 -1.89 18.28
C LEU A 11 17.48 -0.65 17.93
N THR A 12 17.46 -0.24 16.67
CA THR A 12 18.15 0.96 16.21
C THR A 12 17.18 2.15 16.12
N PRO A 13 17.64 3.39 16.31
CA PRO A 13 16.78 4.57 16.14
C PRO A 13 16.10 4.61 14.77
N ILE A 14 16.85 4.27 13.71
CA ILE A 14 16.30 4.24 12.35
C ILE A 14 15.23 3.15 12.18
N GLY A 15 15.44 1.96 12.76
CA GLY A 15 14.47 0.88 12.72
C GLY A 15 13.19 1.18 13.51
N ILE A 16 13.32 1.81 14.68
CA ILE A 16 12.17 2.21 15.49
C ILE A 16 11.36 3.31 14.78
N ASN A 17 12.02 4.32 14.22
CA ASN A 17 11.36 5.36 13.43
C ASN A 17 10.66 4.76 12.20
N ALA A 18 11.32 3.83 11.49
CA ALA A 18 10.72 3.10 10.38
C ALA A 18 9.45 2.36 10.78
N ALA A 19 9.46 1.72 11.95
CA ALA A 19 8.30 1.01 12.47
C ALA A 19 7.13 1.95 12.77
N MET A 20 7.39 3.10 13.40
CA MET A 20 6.35 4.10 13.69
C MET A 20 5.73 4.64 12.41
N ILE A 21 6.56 5.06 11.46
CA ILE A 21 6.11 5.55 10.14
C ILE A 21 5.34 4.46 9.40
N GLY A 22 5.88 3.24 9.39
CA GLY A 22 5.28 2.09 8.75
C GLY A 22 3.91 1.71 9.32
N MET A 23 3.70 1.81 10.62
CA MET A 23 2.39 1.56 11.26
C MET A 23 1.35 2.57 10.77
N VAL A 24 1.68 3.87 10.77
CA VAL A 24 0.75 4.92 10.34
C VAL A 24 0.45 4.77 8.84
N ALA A 25 1.48 4.65 8.01
CA ALA A 25 1.32 4.48 6.57
C ALA A 25 0.49 3.24 6.23
N HIS A 26 0.78 2.11 6.86
CA HIS A 26 0.04 0.87 6.66
C HIS A 26 -1.43 1.01 7.07
N GLY A 27 -1.72 1.65 8.20
CA GLY A 27 -3.09 1.88 8.66
C GLY A 27 -3.91 2.70 7.66
N VAL A 28 -3.33 3.78 7.14
CA VAL A 28 -4.00 4.66 6.16
C VAL A 28 -4.19 3.95 4.82
N ILE A 29 -3.14 3.31 4.28
CA ILE A 29 -3.17 2.65 2.96
C ILE A 29 -4.12 1.44 2.99
N THR A 30 -4.02 0.57 4.00
CA THR A 30 -4.90 -0.59 4.11
C THR A 30 -6.34 -0.19 4.40
N GLY A 31 -6.57 0.84 5.21
CA GLY A 31 -7.90 1.40 5.43
C GLY A 31 -8.56 1.83 4.11
N LEU A 32 -7.82 2.56 3.28
CA LEU A 32 -8.31 2.98 1.97
C LEU A 32 -8.55 1.79 1.03
N LEU A 33 -7.66 0.79 0.99
CA LEU A 33 -7.87 -0.44 0.21
C LEU A 33 -9.13 -1.19 0.63
N PHE A 34 -9.41 -1.26 1.94
CA PHE A 34 -10.62 -1.89 2.45
C PHE A 34 -11.88 -1.14 2.05
N PHE A 35 -11.89 0.20 2.12
CA PHE A 35 -13.02 1.01 1.65
C PHE A 35 -13.27 0.79 0.17
N LEU A 36 -12.23 0.87 -0.67
CA LEU A 36 -12.35 0.66 -2.11
C LEU A 36 -12.83 -0.76 -2.46
N SER A 37 -12.26 -1.78 -1.81
CA SER A 37 -12.69 -3.17 -1.98
C SER A 37 -14.12 -3.40 -1.51
N GLY A 38 -14.53 -2.73 -0.43
CA GLY A 38 -15.92 -2.78 0.09
C GLY A 38 -16.90 -2.15 -0.89
N SER A 39 -16.61 -0.97 -1.41
CA SER A 39 -17.43 -0.29 -2.41
C SER A 39 -17.56 -1.11 -3.69
N MET A 40 -16.44 -1.63 -4.21
CA MET A 40 -16.48 -2.54 -5.37
C MET A 40 -17.34 -3.77 -5.10
N ALA A 41 -17.17 -4.42 -3.94
CA ALA A 41 -17.99 -5.59 -3.59
C ALA A 41 -19.49 -5.25 -3.46
N HIS A 42 -19.83 -4.05 -3.05
CA HIS A 42 -21.21 -3.55 -3.01
C HIS A 42 -21.77 -3.30 -4.42
N THR A 43 -20.99 -2.67 -5.30
CA THR A 43 -21.40 -2.33 -6.67
C THR A 43 -21.54 -3.59 -7.55
N TYR A 44 -20.57 -4.49 -7.50
CA TYR A 44 -20.56 -5.69 -8.32
C TYR A 44 -21.27 -6.90 -7.67
N HIS A 45 -21.68 -6.82 -6.41
CA HIS A 45 -22.22 -7.93 -5.63
C HIS A 45 -21.38 -9.21 -5.69
N THR A 46 -20.08 -9.08 -5.93
CA THR A 46 -19.12 -10.18 -5.99
C THR A 46 -17.74 -9.73 -5.52
N ARG A 47 -16.94 -10.68 -5.03
CA ARG A 47 -15.52 -10.50 -4.71
C ARG A 47 -14.63 -11.36 -5.58
N ASP A 48 -15.20 -12.04 -6.57
CA ASP A 48 -14.43 -12.88 -7.48
C ASP A 48 -13.72 -12.01 -8.51
N MET A 49 -12.39 -11.93 -8.40
CA MET A 49 -11.55 -11.19 -9.34
C MET A 49 -11.61 -11.76 -10.76
N GLY A 50 -12.04 -13.03 -10.93
CA GLY A 50 -12.22 -13.64 -12.25
C GLY A 50 -13.38 -13.05 -13.03
N ARG A 51 -14.36 -12.48 -12.32
CA ARG A 51 -15.55 -11.84 -12.90
C ARG A 51 -15.39 -10.34 -13.04
N LEU A 52 -14.42 -9.73 -12.31
CA LEU A 52 -14.10 -8.31 -12.39
C LEU A 52 -13.09 -8.07 -13.51
N GLY A 53 -13.21 -6.94 -14.17
CA GLY A 53 -12.29 -6.50 -15.21
C GLY A 53 -12.67 -5.12 -15.71
N GLY A 54 -11.71 -4.35 -16.24
CA GLY A 54 -11.98 -3.05 -16.84
C GLY A 54 -12.55 -2.00 -15.88
N ASN A 55 -12.27 -2.13 -14.59
CA ASN A 55 -12.83 -1.23 -13.57
C ASN A 55 -12.52 0.25 -13.88
N MET A 56 -11.36 0.52 -14.48
CA MET A 56 -10.99 1.87 -14.93
C MET A 56 -11.92 2.43 -16.00
N LYS A 57 -12.59 1.56 -16.78
CA LYS A 57 -13.58 1.96 -17.81
C LYS A 57 -14.98 2.09 -17.22
N LEU A 58 -15.37 1.16 -16.34
CA LEU A 58 -16.72 1.10 -15.74
C LEU A 58 -16.89 2.06 -14.57
N LEU A 59 -15.90 2.15 -13.69
CA LEU A 59 -15.88 2.94 -12.46
C LEU A 59 -14.59 3.76 -12.39
N PRO A 60 -14.43 4.83 -13.19
CA PRO A 60 -13.15 5.53 -13.34
C PRO A 60 -12.63 6.16 -12.06
N LYS A 61 -13.48 6.68 -11.17
CA LYS A 61 -13.06 7.26 -9.91
C LYS A 61 -12.53 6.19 -8.96
N THR A 62 -13.29 5.11 -8.76
CA THR A 62 -12.90 3.96 -7.94
C THR A 62 -11.65 3.30 -8.51
N GLY A 63 -11.56 3.12 -9.82
CA GLY A 63 -10.40 2.55 -10.50
C GLY A 63 -9.14 3.39 -10.34
N ALA A 64 -9.24 4.71 -10.49
CA ALA A 64 -8.11 5.61 -10.31
C ALA A 64 -7.59 5.57 -8.86
N LEU A 65 -8.49 5.60 -7.89
CA LEU A 65 -8.13 5.53 -6.46
C LEU A 65 -7.55 4.16 -6.08
N LEU A 66 -8.09 3.07 -6.64
CA LEU A 66 -7.53 1.73 -6.45
C LEU A 66 -6.10 1.64 -7.01
N GLY A 67 -5.87 2.19 -8.19
CA GLY A 67 -4.54 2.28 -8.79
C GLY A 67 -3.56 3.05 -7.92
N PHE A 68 -3.94 4.26 -7.48
CA PHE A 68 -3.13 5.09 -6.60
C PHE A 68 -2.80 4.37 -5.29
N THR A 69 -3.80 3.77 -4.64
CA THR A 69 -3.63 3.11 -3.34
C THR A 69 -2.77 1.85 -3.44
N ALA A 70 -2.94 1.09 -4.52
CA ALA A 70 -2.08 -0.06 -4.79
C ALA A 70 -0.62 0.37 -5.01
N MET A 71 -0.37 1.46 -5.76
CA MET A 71 0.98 2.01 -5.93
C MET A 71 1.59 2.48 -4.61
N ALA A 72 0.78 3.07 -3.71
CA ALA A 72 1.22 3.44 -2.37
C ALA A 72 1.56 2.20 -1.51
N SER A 73 0.79 1.12 -1.67
CA SER A 73 1.02 -0.16 -0.99
C SER A 73 2.23 -0.93 -1.51
N LEU A 74 2.65 -0.67 -2.75
CA LEU A 74 3.89 -1.21 -3.35
C LEU A 74 5.16 -0.61 -2.74
N GLY A 75 5.03 0.43 -1.94
CA GLY A 75 6.20 1.15 -1.44
C GLY A 75 6.95 1.91 -2.52
N LEU A 76 6.26 2.54 -3.47
CA LEU A 76 6.94 3.38 -4.47
C LEU A 76 7.58 4.61 -3.82
N PRO A 77 8.83 4.96 -4.22
CA PRO A 77 9.46 6.21 -3.78
C PRO A 77 8.55 7.41 -4.11
N GLY A 78 8.28 8.23 -3.08
CA GLY A 78 7.34 9.35 -3.21
C GLY A 78 5.98 9.11 -2.57
N LEU A 79 5.67 7.90 -2.10
CA LEU A 79 4.46 7.56 -1.37
C LEU A 79 4.77 7.04 0.04
N ALA A 80 3.78 7.08 0.92
CA ALA A 80 3.96 6.83 2.36
C ALA A 80 4.55 5.44 2.70
N GLY A 81 4.28 4.41 1.88
CA GLY A 81 4.75 3.04 2.11
C GLY A 81 6.27 2.88 2.06
N PHE A 82 6.95 3.61 1.17
CA PHE A 82 8.36 3.42 0.87
C PHE A 82 9.28 3.61 2.09
N TRP A 83 9.11 4.69 2.82
CA TRP A 83 10.03 5.05 3.91
C TRP A 83 10.01 4.04 5.05
N GLY A 84 8.83 3.55 5.43
CA GLY A 84 8.71 2.53 6.47
C GLY A 84 9.43 1.23 6.10
N GLU A 85 9.30 0.79 4.86
CA GLU A 85 9.95 -0.43 4.36
C GLU A 85 11.47 -0.26 4.20
N PHE A 86 11.89 0.78 3.50
CA PHE A 86 13.30 1.04 3.23
C PHE A 86 14.11 1.23 4.51
N MET A 87 13.65 2.07 5.43
CA MET A 87 14.35 2.34 6.69
C MET A 87 14.35 1.11 7.61
N ALA A 88 13.29 0.27 7.58
CA ALA A 88 13.27 -0.98 8.33
C ALA A 88 14.35 -1.97 7.83
N LEU A 89 14.51 -2.08 6.51
CA LEU A 89 15.59 -2.89 5.90
C LEU A 89 16.97 -2.33 6.27
N LEU A 90 17.11 -1.00 6.25
CA LEU A 90 18.37 -0.35 6.62
C LEU A 90 18.73 -0.56 8.11
N GLY A 91 17.74 -0.47 9.01
CA GLY A 91 17.91 -0.78 10.43
C GLY A 91 18.30 -2.25 10.66
N ALA A 92 17.72 -3.16 9.88
CA ALA A 92 18.07 -4.58 9.95
C ALA A 92 19.46 -4.90 9.35
N TYR A 93 19.96 -4.07 8.45
CA TYR A 93 21.33 -4.24 7.90
C TYR A 93 22.41 -4.04 8.96
N ASN A 94 22.23 -3.05 9.85
CA ASN A 94 23.10 -2.76 10.99
C ASN A 94 22.27 -2.73 12.29
N PRO A 95 21.90 -3.90 12.85
CA PRO A 95 21.18 -3.97 14.11
C PRO A 95 22.03 -3.49 15.28
N LEU A 96 21.40 -3.24 16.44
CA LEU A 96 22.12 -2.85 17.66
C LEU A 96 23.19 -3.87 18.02
N ASP A 97 24.32 -3.37 18.54
CA ASP A 97 25.43 -4.20 19.02
C ASP A 97 24.96 -5.25 20.04
N GLY A 98 25.44 -6.47 19.90
CA GLY A 98 25.02 -7.62 20.72
C GLY A 98 23.91 -8.46 20.08
N LEU A 99 23.26 -7.99 19.02
CA LEU A 99 22.32 -8.80 18.24
C LEU A 99 23.04 -9.64 17.18
N ASN A 100 22.44 -10.78 16.79
CA ASN A 100 23.02 -11.64 15.76
C ASN A 100 22.86 -11.02 14.36
N ILE A 101 23.90 -10.38 13.87
CA ILE A 101 23.94 -9.67 12.59
C ILE A 101 23.56 -10.58 11.41
N THR A 102 23.92 -11.86 11.45
CA THR A 102 23.59 -12.81 10.37
C THR A 102 22.09 -13.02 10.26
N VAL A 103 21.42 -13.20 11.40
CA VAL A 103 19.94 -13.36 11.43
C VAL A 103 19.26 -12.12 10.88
N PHE A 104 19.73 -10.92 11.27
CA PHE A 104 19.10 -9.68 10.80
C PHE A 104 19.34 -9.44 9.31
N ARG A 105 20.53 -9.70 8.79
CA ARG A 105 20.83 -9.57 7.36
C ARG A 105 20.09 -10.59 6.51
N THR A 106 19.92 -11.82 6.98
CA THR A 106 19.09 -12.82 6.27
C THR A 106 17.61 -12.42 6.29
N SER A 107 17.10 -11.88 7.41
CA SER A 107 15.74 -11.35 7.49
C SER A 107 15.52 -10.14 6.58
N MET A 108 16.53 -9.27 6.47
CA MET A 108 16.52 -8.14 5.53
C MET A 108 16.40 -8.62 4.08
N VAL A 109 17.22 -9.62 3.68
CA VAL A 109 17.15 -10.20 2.32
C VAL A 109 15.78 -10.84 2.08
N ALA A 110 15.25 -11.59 3.04
CA ALA A 110 13.91 -12.16 2.95
C ALA A 110 12.83 -11.07 2.81
N GLY A 111 12.95 -9.97 3.57
CA GLY A 111 12.08 -8.79 3.45
C GLY A 111 12.15 -8.15 2.06
N ALA A 112 13.35 -7.94 1.53
CA ALA A 112 13.54 -7.38 0.18
C ALA A 112 12.90 -8.26 -0.91
N ILE A 113 13.04 -9.59 -0.82
CA ILE A 113 12.35 -10.53 -1.71
C ILE A 113 10.82 -10.39 -1.53
N GLY A 114 10.36 -10.25 -0.28
CA GLY A 114 8.94 -10.01 0.05
C GLY A 114 8.39 -8.77 -0.63
N THR A 115 9.14 -7.67 -0.70
CA THR A 115 8.74 -6.44 -1.43
C THR A 115 8.52 -6.72 -2.91
N VAL A 116 9.42 -7.47 -3.56
CA VAL A 116 9.27 -7.85 -4.97
C VAL A 116 8.03 -8.71 -5.20
N LEU A 117 7.77 -9.67 -4.31
CA LEU A 117 6.56 -10.52 -4.38
C LEU A 117 5.29 -9.70 -4.18
N THR A 118 5.32 -8.74 -3.26
CA THR A 118 4.20 -7.79 -3.04
C THR A 118 3.93 -6.97 -4.29
N ALA A 119 4.97 -6.46 -4.93
CA ALA A 119 4.84 -5.77 -6.21
C ALA A 119 4.19 -6.67 -7.26
N GLY A 120 4.64 -7.92 -7.37
CA GLY A 120 4.11 -8.89 -8.33
C GLY A 120 2.60 -9.11 -8.17
N TYR A 121 2.12 -9.43 -6.97
CA TYR A 121 0.70 -9.73 -6.78
C TYR A 121 -0.20 -8.48 -6.88
N LEU A 122 0.25 -7.31 -6.42
CA LEU A 122 -0.54 -6.08 -6.54
C LEU A 122 -0.64 -5.60 -7.99
N LEU A 123 0.44 -5.66 -8.75
CA LEU A 123 0.40 -5.34 -10.18
C LEU A 123 -0.47 -6.33 -10.95
N TRP A 124 -0.39 -7.62 -10.62
CA TRP A 124 -1.27 -8.63 -11.20
C TRP A 124 -2.75 -8.36 -10.88
N MET A 125 -3.05 -7.99 -9.64
CA MET A 125 -4.41 -7.58 -9.24
C MET A 125 -4.87 -6.37 -10.03
N LEU A 126 -4.05 -5.31 -10.16
CA LEU A 126 -4.38 -4.12 -10.93
C LEU A 126 -4.61 -4.46 -12.42
N GLN A 127 -3.75 -5.27 -13.00
CA GLN A 127 -3.92 -5.70 -14.40
C GLN A 127 -5.24 -6.42 -14.61
N ARG A 128 -5.61 -7.31 -13.69
CA ARG A 128 -6.79 -8.15 -13.84
C ARG A 128 -8.08 -7.44 -13.53
N VAL A 129 -8.12 -6.65 -12.47
CA VAL A 129 -9.34 -6.00 -11.97
C VAL A 129 -9.52 -4.62 -12.59
N ASN A 130 -8.44 -3.86 -12.71
CA ASN A 130 -8.51 -2.43 -13.01
C ASN A 130 -8.31 -2.13 -14.49
N LEU A 131 -7.30 -2.75 -15.12
CA LEU A 131 -6.86 -2.44 -16.49
C LEU A 131 -7.38 -3.44 -17.55
N GLY A 132 -7.95 -4.56 -17.15
CA GLY A 132 -8.50 -5.56 -18.07
C GLY A 132 -9.67 -5.01 -18.89
N GLU A 133 -10.15 -5.83 -19.83
CA GLU A 133 -11.43 -5.54 -20.49
C GLU A 133 -12.58 -5.85 -19.54
N PRO A 134 -13.66 -5.03 -19.57
CA PRO A 134 -14.88 -5.33 -18.85
C PRO A 134 -15.44 -6.68 -19.25
N SER A 135 -15.92 -7.45 -18.28
CA SER A 135 -16.66 -8.67 -18.57
C SER A 135 -18.02 -8.31 -19.19
N ASP A 136 -18.48 -9.12 -20.18
CA ASP A 136 -19.78 -8.95 -20.84
C ASP A 136 -20.94 -8.86 -19.83
N GLU A 137 -20.80 -9.50 -18.69
CA GLU A 137 -21.78 -9.46 -17.59
C GLU A 137 -22.06 -8.04 -17.08
N TRP A 138 -21.12 -7.10 -17.23
CA TRP A 138 -21.20 -5.76 -16.65
C TRP A 138 -21.39 -4.66 -17.68
N LEU A 139 -21.27 -4.94 -18.99
CA LEU A 139 -21.37 -3.93 -20.04
C LEU A 139 -22.74 -3.29 -20.14
N ASP A 140 -23.80 -4.09 -19.91
CA ASP A 140 -25.18 -3.63 -20.01
C ASP A 140 -25.79 -3.22 -18.65
N LYS A 141 -25.01 -3.23 -17.57
CA LYS A 141 -25.46 -2.84 -16.24
C LYS A 141 -25.13 -1.39 -15.96
N ASP A 142 -26.11 -0.67 -15.42
CA ASP A 142 -25.90 0.70 -14.90
C ASP A 142 -25.18 0.60 -13.55
N LEU A 143 -23.86 0.67 -13.59
CA LEU A 143 -22.99 0.62 -12.42
C LEU A 143 -22.74 2.05 -11.94
N HIS A 144 -23.06 2.32 -10.69
CA HIS A 144 -22.78 3.62 -10.08
C HIS A 144 -21.35 3.64 -9.54
N ASP A 145 -20.56 4.59 -10.06
CA ASP A 145 -19.22 4.89 -9.52
C ASP A 145 -19.33 5.64 -8.18
N ALA A 146 -18.20 5.78 -7.50
CA ALA A 146 -18.11 6.41 -6.18
C ALA A 146 -18.98 7.66 -6.03
N ASP A 147 -19.83 7.66 -5.02
CA ASP A 147 -20.68 8.78 -4.64
C ASP A 147 -19.89 9.83 -3.84
N VAL A 148 -20.48 11.02 -3.68
CA VAL A 148 -19.88 12.13 -2.92
C VAL A 148 -19.60 11.73 -1.47
N TYR A 149 -20.45 10.94 -0.86
CA TYR A 149 -20.26 10.44 0.51
C TYR A 149 -19.04 9.50 0.61
N GLU A 150 -18.90 8.57 -0.31
CA GLU A 150 -17.74 7.67 -0.39
C GLU A 150 -16.45 8.46 -0.62
N LEU A 151 -16.45 9.38 -1.58
CA LEU A 151 -15.31 10.25 -1.85
C LEU A 151 -14.94 11.11 -0.65
N SER A 152 -15.91 11.62 0.11
CA SER A 152 -15.64 12.40 1.31
C SER A 152 -14.93 11.62 2.41
N ALA A 153 -15.15 10.30 2.48
CA ALA A 153 -14.46 9.39 3.39
C ALA A 153 -13.06 8.99 2.86
N TRP A 154 -12.90 8.86 1.54
CA TRP A 154 -11.64 8.38 0.94
C TRP A 154 -10.61 9.49 0.72
N ILE A 155 -11.03 10.70 0.33
CA ILE A 155 -10.13 11.82 0.03
C ILE A 155 -9.19 12.16 1.20
N PRO A 156 -9.63 12.23 2.48
CA PRO A 156 -8.71 12.46 3.59
C PRO A 156 -7.61 11.40 3.68
N LEU A 157 -7.93 10.13 3.45
CA LEU A 157 -6.94 9.04 3.46
C LEU A 157 -5.97 9.14 2.27
N VAL A 158 -6.47 9.52 1.09
CA VAL A 158 -5.62 9.78 -0.09
C VAL A 158 -4.66 10.92 0.19
N VAL A 159 -5.16 12.03 0.75
CA VAL A 159 -4.33 13.18 1.11
C VAL A 159 -3.29 12.80 2.15
N LEU A 160 -3.67 12.07 3.20
CA LEU A 160 -2.73 11.58 4.20
C LEU A 160 -1.66 10.67 3.58
N THR A 161 -2.03 9.78 2.67
CA THR A 161 -1.08 8.90 1.95
C THR A 161 -0.09 9.70 1.12
N ALA A 162 -0.55 10.76 0.44
CA ALA A 162 0.30 11.61 -0.40
C ALA A 162 1.17 12.57 0.43
N VAL A 163 0.62 13.14 1.52
CA VAL A 163 1.29 14.18 2.32
C VAL A 163 2.24 13.59 3.36
N SER A 164 2.00 12.40 3.87
CA SER A 164 2.89 11.74 4.85
C SER A 164 4.34 11.64 4.34
N TYR A 165 4.54 11.55 3.04
CA TYR A 165 5.86 11.56 2.43
C TYR A 165 6.58 12.91 2.56
N THR A 166 5.90 14.02 2.37
CA THR A 166 6.50 15.36 2.35
C THR A 166 6.89 15.85 3.75
N HIS A 167 6.10 15.53 4.77
CA HIS A 167 6.39 15.91 6.16
C HIS A 167 7.57 15.14 6.75
N LEU A 168 7.76 13.88 6.39
CA LEU A 168 8.87 13.06 6.87
C LEU A 168 10.21 13.57 6.35
N ARG A 169 10.27 14.03 5.11
CA ARG A 169 11.48 14.60 4.52
C ARG A 169 11.90 15.93 5.18
N ALA A 170 10.97 16.72 5.66
CA ALA A 170 11.27 18.00 6.31
C ALA A 170 11.99 17.82 7.68
N HIS A 171 11.75 16.72 8.39
CA HIS A 171 12.41 16.44 9.67
C HIS A 171 13.83 15.89 9.55
N GLU A 172 14.18 15.24 8.45
CA GLU A 172 15.54 14.70 8.23
C GLU A 172 16.56 15.78 7.82
N THR A 173 16.12 16.94 7.35
CA THR A 173 17.00 18.04 6.93
C THR A 173 17.41 18.97 8.08
N TRP A 174 16.94 18.74 9.29
CA TRP A 174 17.20 19.59 10.46
C TRP A 174 17.99 18.90 11.60
N SER A 175 18.47 17.70 11.38
CA SER A 175 19.40 16.98 12.27
C SER A 175 20.70 16.64 11.53
#